data_5e10010658bdaf008425352d6c466457
#
_entry.id   5e10010658bdaf008425352d6c466457
#
_cell.length_a   1.000
_cell.length_b   1.000
_cell.length_c   1.000
_cell.angle_alpha   90.00
_cell.angle_beta   90.00
_cell.angle_gamma   90.00
#
_symmetry.space_group_name_H-M   'P 1'
#
loop_
_entity.id
_entity.type
_entity.pdbx_description
1 polymer ?
#
loop_
_entity_poly.entity_id
_entity_poly.type
_entity_poly.pdbx_seq_one_letter_code
_entity_poly.pdbx_strand_id
1 'polypeptide(L)'
;MIAIEPTANMYLQQGLMRVMYKRLRKVGLDVTNLPRTHTALAQSGSITGKLATIDFSSASDCVSVSLVNYLFPEEWLRWLHNTRTTHIDILGERVKLECYATMGNATTFPVETLVFWSLAVASYMYHTNSTAHRNSTLLARNRLPAQFELDGVSVFGDDCILPCDVSQHFIAVTTDLGFIVNEEKSFYDGKPGFRESCGGDYLYGREVRPLFIRAPTSNSKSALEPWLYTIWNGVNRKFISTFGPLKYVYGRETYKLISSLFAQYNLKVKVVPCDYPDDSGLVSPDSRRLLTCYGLVCSKVAVNLHGSVRFTYLRFKYWEQVERHDHLHYALWKHKLANAF
;
A
#
# COMPACT_ATOMS: atom_id res chain seq x y z
N MET A 1 -10.89 -10.35 -11.23
CA MET A 1 -11.43 -11.65 -10.72
C MET A 1 -10.55 -12.18 -9.60
N ILE A 2 -11.11 -12.80 -8.52
CA ILE A 2 -10.34 -13.39 -7.42
C ILE A 2 -10.56 -14.90 -7.45
N ALA A 3 -9.47 -15.68 -7.50
CA ALA A 3 -9.52 -17.13 -7.49
C ALA A 3 -8.80 -17.71 -6.28
N ILE A 4 -9.25 -18.87 -5.83
CA ILE A 4 -8.60 -19.64 -4.76
C ILE A 4 -7.56 -20.55 -5.44
N GLU A 5 -6.29 -20.27 -5.21
CA GLU A 5 -5.18 -21.07 -5.74
C GLU A 5 -5.01 -22.39 -4.96
N PRO A 6 -4.63 -23.48 -5.61
CA PRO A 6 -4.26 -24.72 -4.93
C PRO A 6 -3.10 -24.48 -3.95
N THR A 7 -3.15 -25.08 -2.75
CA THR A 7 -2.17 -24.85 -1.68
C THR A 7 -0.72 -25.09 -2.10
N ALA A 8 -0.46 -26.13 -2.89
CA ALA A 8 0.88 -26.43 -3.37
C ALA A 8 1.38 -25.36 -4.35
N ASN A 9 0.53 -24.89 -5.27
CA ASN A 9 0.87 -23.81 -6.18
C ASN A 9 1.15 -22.52 -5.40
N MET A 10 0.30 -22.17 -4.45
CA MET A 10 0.47 -21.00 -3.61
C MET A 10 1.81 -21.01 -2.86
N TYR A 11 2.22 -22.15 -2.32
CA TYR A 11 3.52 -22.29 -1.66
C TYR A 11 4.68 -21.97 -2.61
N LEU A 12 4.67 -22.54 -3.81
CA LEU A 12 5.70 -22.31 -4.83
C LEU A 12 5.67 -20.86 -5.35
N GLN A 13 4.48 -20.32 -5.61
CA GLN A 13 4.27 -18.95 -6.04
C GLN A 13 4.81 -17.95 -5.02
N GLN A 14 4.62 -18.16 -3.72
CA GLN A 14 5.18 -17.30 -2.67
C GLN A 14 6.71 -17.36 -2.63
N GLY A 15 7.31 -18.53 -2.86
CA GLY A 15 8.75 -18.67 -3.02
C GLY A 15 9.27 -17.83 -4.19
N LEU A 16 8.62 -17.96 -5.36
CA LEU A 16 8.97 -17.22 -6.57
C LEU A 16 8.77 -15.71 -6.40
N MET A 17 7.66 -15.27 -5.81
CA MET A 17 7.38 -13.88 -5.47
C MET A 17 8.52 -13.25 -4.63
N ARG A 18 9.00 -13.97 -3.60
CA ARG A 18 10.12 -13.47 -2.77
C ARG A 18 11.39 -13.26 -3.57
N VAL A 19 11.68 -14.16 -4.51
CA VAL A 19 12.83 -14.01 -5.42
C VAL A 19 12.63 -12.80 -6.34
N MET A 20 11.44 -12.62 -6.90
CA MET A 20 11.09 -11.44 -7.72
C MET A 20 11.25 -10.14 -6.93
N TYR A 21 10.72 -10.04 -5.71
CA TYR A 21 10.88 -8.85 -4.86
C TYR A 21 12.35 -8.52 -4.55
N LYS A 22 13.19 -9.54 -4.32
CA LYS A 22 14.64 -9.31 -4.15
C LYS A 22 15.29 -8.74 -5.42
N ARG A 23 14.83 -9.15 -6.61
CA ARG A 23 15.32 -8.63 -7.89
C ARG A 23 14.83 -7.21 -8.14
N LEU A 24 13.54 -6.95 -7.92
CA LEU A 24 12.93 -5.63 -8.03
C LEU A 24 13.63 -4.60 -7.12
N ARG A 25 13.90 -4.96 -5.87
CA ARG A 25 14.64 -4.09 -4.94
C ARG A 25 16.01 -3.66 -5.46
N LYS A 26 16.73 -4.53 -6.18
CA LYS A 26 18.05 -4.18 -6.75
C LYS A 26 17.99 -3.09 -7.81
N VAL A 27 16.85 -2.90 -8.45
CA VAL A 27 16.62 -1.86 -9.45
C VAL A 27 15.79 -0.68 -8.90
N GLY A 28 15.64 -0.58 -7.59
CA GLY A 28 14.93 0.52 -6.93
C GLY A 28 13.42 0.28 -6.73
N LEU A 29 12.86 -0.79 -7.31
CA LEU A 29 11.45 -1.15 -7.13
C LEU A 29 11.26 -1.91 -5.80
N ASP A 30 11.49 -1.23 -4.69
CA ASP A 30 11.29 -1.83 -3.36
C ASP A 30 9.82 -1.74 -2.94
N VAL A 31 9.09 -2.82 -3.15
CA VAL A 31 7.66 -2.96 -2.84
C VAL A 31 7.30 -2.52 -1.40
N THR A 32 8.24 -2.61 -0.46
CA THR A 32 8.02 -2.19 0.93
C THR A 32 8.00 -0.67 1.09
N ASN A 33 8.83 0.05 0.34
CA ASN A 33 9.00 1.50 0.46
C ASN A 33 8.30 2.29 -0.66
N LEU A 34 7.98 1.65 -1.79
CA LEU A 34 7.33 2.29 -2.94
C LEU A 34 6.03 3.02 -2.58
N PRO A 35 5.11 2.52 -1.72
CA PRO A 35 3.92 3.28 -1.36
C PRO A 35 4.22 4.65 -0.76
N ARG A 36 5.28 4.77 0.05
CA ARG A 36 5.71 6.08 0.59
C ARG A 36 6.29 6.99 -0.49
N THR A 37 7.05 6.42 -1.43
CA THR A 37 7.56 7.16 -2.59
C THR A 37 6.42 7.67 -3.45
N HIS A 38 5.44 6.82 -3.74
CA HIS A 38 4.25 7.17 -4.52
C HIS A 38 3.43 8.29 -3.87
N THR A 39 3.17 8.21 -2.56
CA THR A 39 2.45 9.28 -1.86
C THR A 39 3.21 10.61 -1.90
N ALA A 40 4.55 10.59 -1.78
CA ALA A 40 5.38 11.80 -1.88
C ALA A 40 5.39 12.37 -3.32
N LEU A 41 5.48 11.52 -4.34
CA LEU A 41 5.41 11.94 -5.74
C LEU A 41 4.03 12.48 -6.11
N ALA A 42 2.94 11.84 -5.65
CA ALA A 42 1.58 12.35 -5.82
C ALA A 42 1.39 13.72 -5.16
N GLN A 43 1.93 13.91 -3.95
CA GLN A 43 1.94 15.22 -3.29
C GLN A 43 2.70 16.27 -4.13
N SER A 44 3.89 15.96 -4.59
CA SER A 44 4.69 16.84 -5.45
C SER A 44 3.96 17.15 -6.76
N GLY A 45 3.39 16.13 -7.41
CA GLY A 45 2.59 16.27 -8.64
C GLY A 45 1.38 17.17 -8.43
N SER A 46 0.70 17.08 -7.28
CA SER A 46 -0.45 17.94 -6.96
C SER A 46 -0.11 19.42 -6.82
N ILE A 47 1.14 19.74 -6.43
CA ILE A 47 1.65 21.12 -6.32
C ILE A 47 2.13 21.62 -7.67
N THR A 48 2.90 20.80 -8.39
CA THR A 48 3.66 21.25 -9.56
C THR A 48 2.92 21.05 -10.87
N GLY A 49 2.00 20.11 -10.93
CA GLY A 49 1.38 19.64 -12.18
C GLY A 49 2.29 18.84 -13.10
N LYS A 50 3.57 18.62 -12.72
CA LYS A 50 4.56 17.99 -13.60
C LYS A 50 4.46 16.47 -13.64
N LEU A 51 3.88 15.84 -12.60
CA LEU A 51 3.72 14.40 -12.50
C LEU A 51 2.27 14.00 -12.69
N ALA A 52 2.06 13.03 -13.55
CA ALA A 52 0.81 12.32 -13.74
C ALA A 52 0.71 11.14 -12.77
N THR A 53 -0.49 10.86 -12.28
CA THR A 53 -0.81 9.61 -11.59
C THR A 53 -1.85 8.88 -12.43
N ILE A 54 -1.56 7.63 -12.79
CA ILE A 54 -2.38 6.82 -13.71
C ILE A 54 -2.73 5.51 -13.02
N ASP A 55 -4.01 5.19 -12.99
CA ASP A 55 -4.61 3.97 -12.45
C ASP A 55 -5.28 3.20 -13.60
N PHE A 56 -5.36 1.87 -13.47
CA PHE A 56 -5.97 1.02 -14.49
C PHE A 56 -7.14 0.21 -13.93
N SER A 57 -8.19 0.09 -14.72
CA SER A 57 -9.34 -0.74 -14.37
C SER A 57 -9.03 -2.22 -14.61
N SER A 58 -9.15 -3.05 -13.54
CA SER A 58 -8.91 -4.50 -13.62
C SER A 58 -7.55 -4.86 -14.23
N ALA A 59 -6.51 -4.11 -13.91
CA ALA A 59 -5.18 -4.22 -14.51
C ALA A 59 -4.63 -5.63 -14.53
N SER A 60 -4.69 -6.35 -13.41
CA SER A 60 -4.21 -7.74 -13.30
C SER A 60 -4.95 -8.72 -14.23
N ASP A 61 -6.25 -8.48 -14.49
CA ASP A 61 -7.04 -9.31 -15.42
C ASP A 61 -6.67 -9.03 -16.89
N CYS A 62 -6.09 -7.85 -17.18
CA CYS A 62 -5.63 -7.43 -18.51
C CYS A 62 -4.20 -7.89 -18.83
N VAL A 63 -3.41 -8.32 -17.84
CA VAL A 63 -2.07 -8.86 -18.11
C VAL A 63 -2.21 -10.21 -18.84
N SER A 64 -2.06 -10.19 -20.17
CA SER A 64 -2.21 -11.40 -20.98
C SER A 64 -1.01 -12.35 -20.86
N VAL A 65 -1.26 -13.65 -21.07
CA VAL A 65 -0.20 -14.66 -21.18
C VAL A 65 0.80 -14.31 -22.31
N SER A 66 0.30 -13.78 -23.42
CA SER A 66 1.12 -13.38 -24.56
C SER A 66 2.08 -12.25 -24.22
N LEU A 67 1.61 -11.24 -23.48
CA LEU A 67 2.45 -10.14 -23.04
C LEU A 67 3.55 -10.59 -22.07
N VAL A 68 3.22 -11.47 -21.13
CA VAL A 68 4.20 -12.05 -20.21
C VAL A 68 5.24 -12.88 -20.98
N ASN A 69 4.80 -13.70 -21.96
CA ASN A 69 5.71 -14.48 -22.81
C ASN A 69 6.66 -13.59 -23.63
N TYR A 70 6.21 -12.41 -24.03
CA TYR A 70 7.03 -11.46 -24.78
C TYR A 70 8.06 -10.75 -23.91
N LEU A 71 7.68 -10.38 -22.69
CA LEU A 71 8.52 -9.53 -21.82
C LEU A 71 9.51 -10.31 -20.95
N PHE A 72 9.19 -11.57 -20.58
CA PHE A 72 10.01 -12.31 -19.62
C PHE A 72 10.97 -13.29 -20.31
N PRO A 73 12.21 -13.43 -19.82
CA PRO A 73 13.15 -14.45 -20.30
C PRO A 73 12.62 -15.86 -20.06
N GLU A 74 13.01 -16.82 -20.94
CA GLU A 74 12.54 -18.21 -20.93
C GLU A 74 12.72 -18.90 -19.56
N GLU A 75 13.84 -18.64 -18.87
CA GLU A 75 14.09 -19.20 -17.54
C GLU A 75 13.01 -18.82 -16.53
N TRP A 76 12.53 -17.55 -16.58
CA TRP A 76 11.44 -17.07 -15.73
C TRP A 76 10.10 -17.62 -16.17
N LEU A 77 9.84 -17.64 -17.48
CA LEU A 77 8.60 -18.18 -18.06
C LEU A 77 8.35 -19.61 -17.63
N ARG A 78 9.40 -20.46 -17.61
CA ARG A 78 9.27 -21.84 -17.14
C ARG A 78 8.73 -21.92 -15.71
N TRP A 79 9.24 -21.11 -14.79
CA TRP A 79 8.75 -21.08 -13.40
C TRP A 79 7.37 -20.46 -13.27
N LEU A 80 7.14 -19.35 -13.96
CA LEU A 80 5.86 -18.65 -13.96
C LEU A 80 4.72 -19.53 -14.49
N HIS A 81 4.95 -20.21 -15.61
CA HIS A 81 3.95 -21.12 -16.19
C HIS A 81 3.72 -22.39 -15.39
N ASN A 82 4.75 -22.97 -14.80
CA ASN A 82 4.62 -24.20 -14.01
C ASN A 82 3.91 -23.98 -12.68
N THR A 83 3.87 -22.75 -12.19
CA THR A 83 3.24 -22.45 -10.90
C THR A 83 1.88 -21.76 -11.02
N ARG A 84 1.52 -21.22 -12.20
CA ARG A 84 0.21 -20.56 -12.38
C ARG A 84 -0.92 -21.57 -12.55
N THR A 85 -2.11 -21.18 -12.15
CA THR A 85 -3.34 -21.88 -12.54
C THR A 85 -3.74 -21.47 -13.95
N THR A 86 -3.96 -22.45 -14.81
CA THR A 86 -4.30 -22.23 -16.23
C THR A 86 -5.78 -22.29 -16.54
N HIS A 87 -6.57 -22.86 -15.64
CA HIS A 87 -8.02 -23.00 -15.75
C HIS A 87 -8.65 -22.72 -14.41
N ILE A 88 -9.84 -22.17 -14.43
CA ILE A 88 -10.69 -21.94 -13.25
C ILE A 88 -12.06 -22.58 -13.48
N ASP A 89 -12.72 -22.96 -12.37
CA ASP A 89 -14.08 -23.44 -12.40
C ASP A 89 -15.03 -22.29 -12.04
N ILE A 90 -15.90 -21.92 -12.98
CA ILE A 90 -16.93 -20.89 -12.79
C ILE A 90 -18.28 -21.56 -12.98
N LEU A 91 -19.09 -21.61 -11.92
CA LEU A 91 -20.45 -22.19 -11.95
C LEU A 91 -20.51 -23.61 -12.49
N GLY A 92 -19.44 -24.40 -12.32
CA GLY A 92 -19.33 -25.77 -12.82
C GLY A 92 -18.73 -25.90 -14.23
N GLU A 93 -18.41 -24.79 -14.88
CA GLU A 93 -17.72 -24.80 -16.17
C GLU A 93 -16.24 -24.54 -16.00
N ARG A 94 -15.41 -25.35 -16.65
CA ARG A 94 -13.96 -25.19 -16.66
C ARG A 94 -13.53 -24.23 -17.75
N VAL A 95 -13.07 -23.03 -17.34
CA VAL A 95 -12.67 -21.95 -18.24
C VAL A 95 -11.15 -21.83 -18.28
N LYS A 96 -10.57 -21.77 -19.47
CA LYS A 96 -9.15 -21.48 -19.68
C LYS A 96 -8.87 -20.00 -19.46
N LEU A 97 -7.79 -19.67 -18.74
CA LEU A 97 -7.36 -18.30 -18.50
C LEU A 97 -6.45 -17.81 -19.62
N GLU A 98 -6.85 -16.75 -20.31
CA GLU A 98 -6.01 -16.00 -21.23
C GLU A 98 -5.22 -14.88 -20.52
N CYS A 99 -5.68 -14.41 -19.35
CA CYS A 99 -4.85 -13.59 -18.46
C CYS A 99 -3.75 -14.45 -17.82
N TYR A 100 -2.63 -13.82 -17.50
CA TYR A 100 -1.49 -14.51 -16.89
C TYR A 100 -1.87 -15.15 -15.56
N ALA A 101 -2.52 -14.41 -14.69
CA ALA A 101 -2.94 -14.88 -13.38
C ALA A 101 -4.15 -14.06 -12.87
N THR A 102 -4.93 -14.68 -11.98
CA THR A 102 -6.00 -14.00 -11.26
C THR A 102 -5.47 -13.33 -10.00
N MET A 103 -6.25 -12.42 -9.40
CA MET A 103 -6.02 -12.01 -8.01
C MET A 103 -6.13 -13.24 -7.10
N GLY A 104 -5.11 -13.48 -6.28
CA GLY A 104 -4.96 -14.69 -5.45
C GLY A 104 -3.67 -15.44 -5.75
N ASN A 105 -3.14 -15.33 -6.98
CA ASN A 105 -1.82 -15.82 -7.31
C ASN A 105 -0.75 -14.87 -6.75
N ALA A 106 0.22 -15.40 -5.99
CA ALA A 106 1.23 -14.59 -5.32
C ALA A 106 2.19 -13.86 -6.29
N THR A 107 2.33 -14.33 -7.53
CA THR A 107 3.21 -13.70 -8.53
C THR A 107 2.52 -12.62 -9.37
N THR A 108 1.20 -12.43 -9.24
CA THR A 108 0.45 -11.42 -10.00
C THR A 108 1.06 -10.03 -9.81
N PHE A 109 1.17 -9.58 -8.58
CA PHE A 109 1.65 -8.22 -8.28
C PHE A 109 3.08 -7.93 -8.78
N PRO A 110 4.12 -8.77 -8.54
CA PRO A 110 5.45 -8.51 -9.07
C PRO A 110 5.53 -8.63 -10.60
N VAL A 111 4.73 -9.48 -11.23
CA VAL A 111 4.65 -9.56 -12.71
C VAL A 111 4.02 -8.30 -13.27
N GLU A 112 2.89 -7.86 -12.73
CA GLU A 112 2.20 -6.63 -13.10
C GLU A 112 3.11 -5.40 -12.93
N THR A 113 3.80 -5.28 -11.78
CA THR A 113 4.79 -4.22 -11.54
C THR A 113 5.87 -4.19 -12.62
N LEU A 114 6.41 -5.36 -13.03
CA LEU A 114 7.42 -5.42 -14.08
C LEU A 114 6.87 -5.06 -15.46
N VAL A 115 5.64 -5.48 -15.77
CA VAL A 115 4.96 -5.12 -17.02
C VAL A 115 4.84 -3.60 -17.13
N PHE A 116 4.19 -2.97 -16.16
CA PHE A 116 3.99 -1.52 -16.17
C PHE A 116 5.30 -0.75 -16.07
N TRP A 117 6.27 -1.24 -15.30
CA TRP A 117 7.61 -0.66 -15.27
C TRP A 117 8.27 -0.68 -16.65
N SER A 118 8.23 -1.80 -17.37
CA SER A 118 8.81 -1.93 -18.71
C SER A 118 8.16 -0.97 -19.70
N LEU A 119 6.83 -0.83 -19.66
CA LEU A 119 6.07 0.08 -20.51
C LEU A 119 6.34 1.55 -20.15
N ALA A 120 6.42 1.88 -18.86
CA ALA A 120 6.72 3.23 -18.40
C ALA A 120 8.13 3.66 -18.82
N VAL A 121 9.13 2.77 -18.67
CA VAL A 121 10.50 3.02 -19.10
C VAL A 121 10.58 3.19 -20.62
N ALA A 122 9.93 2.32 -21.39
CA ALA A 122 9.91 2.42 -22.84
C ALA A 122 9.31 3.76 -23.31
N SER A 123 8.20 4.16 -22.72
CA SER A 123 7.55 5.44 -23.02
C SER A 123 8.41 6.65 -22.65
N TYR A 124 9.05 6.61 -21.47
CA TYR A 124 9.97 7.65 -21.04
C TYR A 124 11.18 7.77 -21.99
N MET A 125 11.79 6.65 -22.37
CA MET A 125 12.93 6.63 -23.27
C MET A 125 12.55 7.09 -24.67
N TYR A 126 11.39 6.68 -25.17
CA TYR A 126 10.88 7.14 -26.46
C TYR A 126 10.71 8.67 -26.47
N HIS A 127 10.08 9.23 -25.45
CA HIS A 127 9.83 10.66 -25.31
C HIS A 127 11.14 11.45 -25.21
N THR A 128 12.06 11.04 -24.34
CA THR A 128 13.35 11.72 -24.15
C THR A 128 14.26 11.64 -25.37
N ASN A 129 14.22 10.54 -26.13
CA ASN A 129 14.96 10.42 -27.39
C ASN A 129 14.35 11.23 -28.54
N SER A 130 13.04 11.46 -28.52
CA SER A 130 12.37 12.33 -29.51
C SER A 130 12.62 13.81 -29.25
N THR A 131 12.84 14.20 -27.99
CA THR A 131 12.99 15.59 -27.57
C THR A 131 14.45 16.07 -27.44
N ALA A 132 15.36 15.16 -27.11
CA ALA A 132 16.79 15.44 -26.94
C ALA A 132 17.63 14.57 -27.87
N HIS A 133 18.38 15.18 -28.77
CA HIS A 133 19.34 14.51 -29.64
C HIS A 133 20.11 13.35 -28.97
N ARG A 134 19.86 12.14 -29.42
CA ARG A 134 20.71 10.92 -29.56
C ARG A 134 21.82 10.61 -28.53
N ASN A 135 21.83 11.14 -27.35
CA ASN A 135 22.84 10.82 -26.32
C ASN A 135 22.27 10.02 -25.15
N SER A 136 21.38 9.04 -25.39
CA SER A 136 20.93 8.25 -24.27
C SER A 136 21.90 7.09 -24.00
N THR A 137 22.78 7.31 -23.05
CA THR A 137 23.55 6.29 -22.35
C THR A 137 22.68 5.17 -21.77
N LEU A 138 21.36 5.39 -21.64
CA LEU A 138 20.38 4.42 -21.15
C LEU A 138 20.14 3.29 -22.17
N LEU A 139 19.97 3.60 -23.46
CA LEU A 139 19.77 2.60 -24.52
C LEU A 139 21.02 1.73 -24.74
N ALA A 140 22.23 2.26 -24.47
CA ALA A 140 23.47 1.53 -24.66
C ALA A 140 23.73 0.43 -23.62
N ARG A 141 22.94 0.36 -22.55
CA ARG A 141 23.24 -0.54 -21.40
C ARG A 141 22.65 -1.94 -21.52
N ASN A 142 21.87 -2.27 -22.55
CA ASN A 142 21.21 -3.58 -22.72
C ASN A 142 20.46 -4.08 -21.45
N ARG A 143 19.95 -3.17 -20.62
CA ARG A 143 19.14 -3.48 -19.44
C ARG A 143 18.10 -2.40 -19.22
N LEU A 144 17.00 -2.74 -18.56
CA LEU A 144 16.05 -1.73 -18.07
C LEU A 144 16.76 -0.81 -17.06
N PRO A 145 16.57 0.52 -17.17
CA PRO A 145 17.04 1.47 -16.16
C PRO A 145 16.47 1.13 -14.79
N ALA A 146 17.24 1.41 -13.75
CA ALA A 146 16.71 1.36 -12.39
C ALA A 146 15.85 2.60 -12.11
N GLN A 147 14.90 2.50 -11.17
CA GLN A 147 14.00 3.60 -10.84
C GLN A 147 14.74 4.89 -10.46
N PHE A 148 15.85 4.79 -9.75
CA PHE A 148 16.68 5.95 -9.38
C PHE A 148 17.44 6.60 -10.55
N GLU A 149 17.44 5.98 -11.72
CA GLU A 149 18.03 6.52 -12.96
C GLU A 149 17.02 7.34 -13.79
N LEU A 150 15.74 7.33 -13.37
CA LEU A 150 14.63 7.98 -14.08
C LEU A 150 13.96 9.00 -13.16
N ASP A 151 13.91 10.25 -13.59
CA ASP A 151 13.26 11.30 -12.82
C ASP A 151 11.73 11.26 -13.00
N GLY A 152 11.03 11.20 -11.88
CA GLY A 152 9.56 11.24 -11.85
C GLY A 152 8.85 9.97 -12.36
N VAL A 153 9.56 8.87 -12.64
CA VAL A 153 8.95 7.59 -13.02
C VAL A 153 8.93 6.64 -11.84
N SER A 154 7.77 6.14 -11.47
CA SER A 154 7.60 5.14 -10.41
C SER A 154 6.40 4.26 -10.70
N VAL A 155 6.50 2.97 -10.39
CA VAL A 155 5.44 1.98 -10.63
C VAL A 155 5.31 1.06 -9.42
N PHE A 156 4.07 0.84 -8.97
CA PHE A 156 3.72 -0.06 -7.88
C PHE A 156 2.44 -0.82 -8.25
N GLY A 157 2.59 -2.04 -8.80
CA GLY A 157 1.47 -2.74 -9.41
C GLY A 157 0.95 -1.96 -10.62
N ASP A 158 -0.32 -1.61 -10.57
CA ASP A 158 -1.05 -0.79 -11.54
C ASP A 158 -1.01 0.72 -11.24
N ASP A 159 -0.57 1.11 -10.04
CA ASP A 159 -0.30 2.52 -9.72
C ASP A 159 0.95 3.01 -10.49
N CYS A 160 0.76 3.88 -11.47
CA CYS A 160 1.85 4.43 -12.28
C CYS A 160 1.99 5.94 -12.09
N ILE A 161 3.21 6.41 -11.83
CA ILE A 161 3.55 7.84 -11.80
C ILE A 161 4.59 8.10 -12.88
N LEU A 162 4.33 9.11 -13.72
CA LEU A 162 5.21 9.53 -14.81
C LEU A 162 5.20 11.06 -14.96
N PRO A 163 6.23 11.66 -15.60
CA PRO A 163 6.12 13.03 -16.08
C PRO A 163 4.91 13.20 -17.01
N CYS A 164 4.17 14.32 -16.86
CA CYS A 164 2.93 14.56 -17.62
C CYS A 164 3.14 14.57 -19.14
N ASP A 165 4.30 15.00 -19.61
CA ASP A 165 4.68 15.01 -21.02
C ASP A 165 4.88 13.61 -21.62
N VAL A 166 5.19 12.61 -20.76
CA VAL A 166 5.33 11.19 -21.14
C VAL A 166 3.99 10.46 -21.07
N SER A 167 3.06 10.94 -20.25
CA SER A 167 1.83 10.22 -19.87
C SER A 167 0.94 9.85 -21.05
N GLN A 168 0.77 10.75 -22.03
CA GLN A 168 -0.08 10.48 -23.21
C GLN A 168 0.46 9.33 -24.06
N HIS A 169 1.80 9.27 -24.26
CA HIS A 169 2.40 8.16 -24.99
C HIS A 169 2.27 6.85 -24.21
N PHE A 170 2.48 6.87 -22.89
CA PHE A 170 2.30 5.71 -22.03
C PHE A 170 0.85 5.19 -22.06
N ILE A 171 -0.14 6.07 -22.00
CA ILE A 171 -1.58 5.73 -22.10
C ILE A 171 -1.88 5.10 -23.47
N ALA A 172 -1.38 5.65 -24.55
CA ALA A 172 -1.57 5.09 -25.89
C ALA A 172 -1.00 3.67 -25.99
N VAL A 173 0.25 3.46 -25.57
CA VAL A 173 0.90 2.14 -25.60
C VAL A 173 0.18 1.13 -24.71
N THR A 174 -0.23 1.51 -23.52
CA THR A 174 -0.95 0.60 -22.61
C THR A 174 -2.33 0.25 -23.15
N THR A 175 -3.04 1.21 -23.77
CA THR A 175 -4.34 1.00 -24.41
C THR A 175 -4.23 0.04 -25.60
N ASP A 176 -3.21 0.22 -26.44
CA ASP A 176 -2.94 -0.71 -27.58
C ASP A 176 -2.65 -2.15 -27.13
N LEU A 177 -2.12 -2.32 -25.91
CA LEU A 177 -1.90 -3.62 -25.29
C LEU A 177 -3.13 -4.17 -24.55
N GLY A 178 -4.25 -3.47 -24.56
CA GLY A 178 -5.53 -3.91 -24.00
C GLY A 178 -5.75 -3.51 -22.53
N PHE A 179 -4.92 -2.64 -21.95
CA PHE A 179 -5.18 -2.08 -20.62
C PHE A 179 -6.20 -0.95 -20.72
N ILE A 180 -7.04 -0.83 -19.69
CA ILE A 180 -8.11 0.16 -19.61
C ILE A 180 -7.73 1.18 -18.55
N VAL A 181 -7.44 2.42 -18.96
CA VAL A 181 -7.17 3.52 -18.03
C VAL A 181 -8.43 3.85 -17.25
N ASN A 182 -8.31 4.00 -15.96
CA ASN A 182 -9.37 4.47 -15.09
C ASN A 182 -9.37 5.99 -15.07
N GLU A 183 -10.19 6.60 -15.93
CA GLU A 183 -10.26 8.07 -16.10
C GLU A 183 -10.69 8.81 -14.83
N GLU A 184 -11.46 8.16 -13.94
CA GLU A 184 -11.89 8.79 -12.69
C GLU A 184 -10.76 8.89 -11.66
N LYS A 185 -9.74 8.03 -11.79
CA LYS A 185 -8.59 7.95 -10.88
C LYS A 185 -7.26 8.33 -11.53
N SER A 186 -7.27 8.74 -12.79
CA SER A 186 -6.07 9.12 -13.51
C SER A 186 -6.02 10.64 -13.71
N PHE A 187 -4.89 11.24 -13.35
CA PHE A 187 -4.70 12.70 -13.36
C PHE A 187 -3.41 13.04 -14.11
N TYR A 188 -3.52 13.51 -15.35
CA TYR A 188 -2.40 13.72 -16.27
C TYR A 188 -2.52 15.02 -17.11
N ASP A 189 -3.32 15.99 -16.63
CA ASP A 189 -3.62 17.25 -17.33
C ASP A 189 -2.47 18.28 -17.36
N GLY A 190 -1.35 17.97 -16.72
CA GLY A 190 -0.19 18.86 -16.65
C GLY A 190 -0.39 20.10 -15.78
N LYS A 191 -1.46 20.16 -14.99
CA LYS A 191 -1.79 21.30 -14.12
C LYS A 191 -1.69 20.91 -12.64
N PRO A 192 -1.34 21.89 -11.76
CA PRO A 192 -1.52 21.70 -10.32
C PRO A 192 -2.97 21.35 -10.00
N GLY A 193 -3.17 20.40 -9.08
CA GLY A 193 -4.53 19.95 -8.77
C GLY A 193 -4.52 18.68 -7.93
N PHE A 194 -5.54 17.85 -8.12
CA PHE A 194 -5.65 16.58 -7.42
C PHE A 194 -4.71 15.52 -8.00
N ARG A 195 -4.11 14.72 -7.12
CA ARG A 195 -3.32 13.52 -7.45
C ARG A 195 -3.57 12.44 -6.42
N GLU A 196 -3.72 11.20 -6.90
CA GLU A 196 -3.89 10.02 -6.06
C GLU A 196 -2.88 8.96 -6.45
N SER A 197 -2.22 8.31 -5.47
CA SER A 197 -1.47 7.06 -5.67
C SER A 197 -1.20 6.36 -4.34
N CYS A 198 -1.26 5.02 -4.34
CA CYS A 198 -1.00 4.17 -3.18
C CYS A 198 -1.76 4.62 -1.92
N GLY A 199 -2.98 5.13 -2.09
CA GLY A 199 -3.83 5.58 -1.01
C GLY A 199 -3.43 6.94 -0.40
N GLY A 200 -2.62 7.73 -1.08
CA GLY A 200 -2.35 9.13 -0.75
C GLY A 200 -3.09 10.05 -1.71
N ASP A 201 -4.06 10.81 -1.18
CA ASP A 201 -4.91 11.73 -1.94
C ASP A 201 -4.49 13.16 -1.62
N TYR A 202 -4.00 13.88 -2.62
CA TYR A 202 -3.47 15.24 -2.44
C TYR A 202 -4.13 16.24 -3.37
N LEU A 203 -4.49 17.40 -2.82
CA LEU A 203 -4.97 18.57 -3.57
C LEU A 203 -4.09 19.77 -3.22
N TYR A 204 -3.38 20.31 -4.21
CA TYR A 204 -2.42 21.41 -4.04
C TYR A 204 -1.45 21.18 -2.86
N GLY A 205 -0.93 19.96 -2.73
CA GLY A 205 0.01 19.55 -1.69
C GLY A 205 -0.61 19.19 -0.33
N ARG A 206 -1.92 19.38 -0.16
CA ARG A 206 -2.64 19.04 1.08
C ARG A 206 -3.23 17.64 0.97
N GLU A 207 -3.03 16.84 1.98
CA GLU A 207 -3.71 15.54 2.08
C GLU A 207 -5.21 15.75 2.28
N VAL A 208 -6.02 15.19 1.36
CA VAL A 208 -7.48 15.35 1.35
C VAL A 208 -8.23 14.03 1.52
N ARG A 209 -7.51 12.93 1.72
CA ARG A 209 -8.11 11.61 1.90
C ARG A 209 -9.09 11.63 3.08
N PRO A 210 -10.37 11.27 2.89
CA PRO A 210 -11.34 11.23 3.97
C PRO A 210 -11.02 10.12 4.98
N LEU A 211 -11.47 10.30 6.22
CA LEU A 211 -11.50 9.23 7.19
C LEU A 211 -12.75 8.37 6.96
N PHE A 212 -12.56 7.17 6.44
CA PHE A 212 -13.67 6.22 6.25
C PHE A 212 -13.94 5.49 7.58
N ILE A 213 -15.09 5.78 8.18
CA ILE A 213 -15.56 5.10 9.38
C ILE A 213 -16.55 4.02 8.94
N ARG A 214 -16.15 2.77 9.05
CA ARG A 214 -17.06 1.63 8.84
C ARG A 214 -17.84 1.38 10.13
N ALA A 215 -19.08 0.92 9.99
CA ALA A 215 -19.86 0.48 11.17
C ALA A 215 -19.16 -0.71 11.87
N PRO A 216 -19.30 -0.83 13.20
CA PRO A 216 -18.78 -2.01 13.90
C PRO A 216 -19.51 -3.28 13.43
N THR A 217 -18.81 -4.40 13.44
CA THR A 217 -19.38 -5.69 12.98
C THR A 217 -20.52 -6.21 13.85
N SER A 218 -20.57 -5.76 15.09
CA SER A 218 -21.64 -6.05 16.05
C SER A 218 -21.59 -5.04 17.22
N ASN A 219 -22.63 -5.03 18.06
CA ASN A 219 -22.66 -4.22 19.28
C ASN A 219 -21.98 -4.90 20.49
N SER A 220 -21.25 -6.00 20.27
CA SER A 220 -20.48 -6.65 21.33
C SER A 220 -19.27 -5.80 21.76
N LYS A 221 -18.85 -5.90 23.02
CA LYS A 221 -17.65 -5.21 23.51
C LYS A 221 -16.40 -5.54 22.68
N SER A 222 -16.27 -6.78 22.23
CA SER A 222 -15.15 -7.24 21.42
C SER A 222 -15.10 -6.61 20.02
N ALA A 223 -16.22 -6.15 19.48
CA ALA A 223 -16.28 -5.43 18.21
C ALA A 223 -16.19 -3.90 18.39
N LEU A 224 -16.83 -3.37 19.44
CA LEU A 224 -16.88 -1.93 19.70
C LEU A 224 -15.53 -1.37 20.18
N GLU A 225 -14.78 -2.08 21.03
CA GLU A 225 -13.52 -1.59 21.57
C GLU A 225 -12.47 -1.33 20.45
N PRO A 226 -12.15 -2.28 19.57
CA PRO A 226 -11.23 -2.04 18.44
C PRO A 226 -11.74 -0.95 17.48
N TRP A 227 -13.04 -0.91 17.24
CA TRP A 227 -13.66 0.10 16.39
C TRP A 227 -13.50 1.52 16.94
N LEU A 228 -13.70 1.73 18.24
CA LEU A 228 -13.49 3.02 18.90
C LEU A 228 -12.02 3.46 18.84
N TYR A 229 -11.06 2.53 18.99
CA TYR A 229 -9.65 2.84 18.81
C TYR A 229 -9.34 3.27 17.37
N THR A 230 -9.87 2.57 16.39
CA THR A 230 -9.69 2.91 14.96
C THR A 230 -10.21 4.31 14.66
N ILE A 231 -11.40 4.67 15.17
CA ILE A 231 -11.95 6.01 15.00
C ILE A 231 -11.06 7.05 15.68
N TRP A 232 -10.70 6.85 16.94
CA TRP A 232 -9.85 7.78 17.67
C TRP A 232 -8.52 8.04 16.96
N ASN A 233 -7.82 6.97 16.60
CA ASN A 233 -6.52 7.08 15.97
C ASN A 233 -6.62 7.73 14.58
N GLY A 234 -7.64 7.39 13.80
CA GLY A 234 -7.90 8.00 12.51
C GLY A 234 -8.22 9.48 12.60
N VAL A 235 -9.13 9.88 13.49
CA VAL A 235 -9.48 11.27 13.73
C VAL A 235 -8.26 12.07 14.22
N ASN A 236 -7.50 11.52 15.17
CA ASN A 236 -6.32 12.19 15.70
C ASN A 236 -5.26 12.46 14.63
N ARG A 237 -4.96 11.47 13.76
CA ARG A 237 -4.06 11.67 12.60
C ARG A 237 -4.58 12.74 11.65
N LYS A 238 -5.87 12.69 11.34
CA LYS A 238 -6.49 13.63 10.40
C LYS A 238 -6.47 15.07 10.93
N PHE A 239 -6.81 15.29 12.18
CA PHE A 239 -6.75 16.64 12.78
C PHE A 239 -5.32 17.17 12.86
N ILE A 240 -4.33 16.32 13.15
CA ILE A 240 -2.92 16.74 13.17
C ILE A 240 -2.49 17.21 11.77
N SER A 241 -2.86 16.48 10.73
CA SER A 241 -2.44 16.81 9.36
C SER A 241 -3.19 18.00 8.75
N THR A 242 -4.49 18.16 9.08
CA THR A 242 -5.37 19.07 8.34
C THR A 242 -5.55 20.45 9.04
N PHE A 243 -5.64 20.49 10.36
CA PHE A 243 -6.11 21.67 11.07
C PHE A 243 -5.04 22.47 11.84
N GLY A 244 -3.79 22.03 11.84
CA GLY A 244 -2.70 22.77 12.50
C GLY A 244 -3.05 23.25 13.92
N PRO A 245 -3.10 24.58 14.19
CA PRO A 245 -3.42 25.12 15.53
C PRO A 245 -4.83 24.80 16.04
N LEU A 246 -5.80 24.61 15.15
CA LEU A 246 -7.19 24.28 15.50
C LEU A 246 -7.37 22.84 15.97
N LYS A 247 -6.34 22.00 15.82
CA LYS A 247 -6.35 20.60 16.28
C LYS A 247 -6.76 20.44 17.76
N TYR A 248 -6.42 21.41 18.60
CA TYR A 248 -6.73 21.35 20.03
C TYR A 248 -8.22 21.52 20.34
N VAL A 249 -8.94 22.29 19.54
CA VAL A 249 -10.37 22.53 19.74
C VAL A 249 -11.18 21.29 19.30
N TYR A 250 -11.01 20.89 18.06
CA TYR A 250 -11.74 19.74 17.50
C TYR A 250 -11.30 18.42 18.13
N GLY A 251 -10.03 18.26 18.42
CA GLY A 251 -9.50 17.08 19.10
C GLY A 251 -10.10 16.88 20.49
N ARG A 252 -10.34 17.96 21.25
CA ARG A 252 -10.95 17.89 22.58
C ARG A 252 -12.39 17.38 22.53
N GLU A 253 -13.20 17.89 21.62
CA GLU A 253 -14.61 17.48 21.51
C GLU A 253 -14.74 16.03 21.03
N THR A 254 -13.94 15.63 20.05
CA THR A 254 -13.86 14.24 19.61
C THR A 254 -13.42 13.32 20.74
N TYR A 255 -12.42 13.74 21.51
CA TYR A 255 -11.97 13.00 22.68
C TYR A 255 -13.08 12.82 23.73
N LYS A 256 -13.83 13.89 24.07
CA LYS A 256 -14.96 13.81 25.00
C LYS A 256 -16.01 12.80 24.52
N LEU A 257 -16.36 12.87 23.23
CA LEU A 257 -17.32 11.95 22.63
C LEU A 257 -16.84 10.50 22.75
N ILE A 258 -15.62 10.21 22.32
CA ILE A 258 -15.08 8.84 22.36
C ILE A 258 -14.92 8.37 23.81
N SER A 259 -14.47 9.22 24.72
CA SER A 259 -14.39 8.90 26.16
C SER A 259 -15.75 8.58 26.76
N SER A 260 -16.80 9.30 26.38
CA SER A 260 -18.16 9.00 26.81
C SER A 260 -18.65 7.63 26.30
N LEU A 261 -18.31 7.27 25.06
CA LEU A 261 -18.61 5.96 24.49
C LEU A 261 -17.85 4.83 25.21
N PHE A 262 -16.56 5.04 25.53
CA PHE A 262 -15.82 4.07 26.35
C PHE A 262 -16.48 3.86 27.73
N ALA A 263 -16.92 4.93 28.37
CA ALA A 263 -17.62 4.86 29.65
C ALA A 263 -18.98 4.17 29.51
N GLN A 264 -19.78 4.54 28.51
CA GLN A 264 -21.10 3.96 28.23
C GLN A 264 -21.06 2.44 28.05
N TYR A 265 -20.03 1.96 27.32
CA TYR A 265 -19.86 0.53 27.08
C TYR A 265 -18.98 -0.17 28.12
N ASN A 266 -18.59 0.53 29.20
CA ASN A 266 -17.70 0.02 30.26
C ASN A 266 -16.43 -0.64 29.68
N LEU A 267 -15.76 0.08 28.77
CA LEU A 267 -14.52 -0.34 28.12
C LEU A 267 -13.32 0.28 28.85
N LYS A 268 -12.25 -0.48 28.98
CA LYS A 268 -10.97 0.02 29.52
C LYS A 268 -10.14 0.56 28.39
N VAL A 269 -9.71 1.82 28.51
CA VAL A 269 -8.82 2.43 27.54
C VAL A 269 -7.43 1.82 27.66
N LYS A 270 -6.87 1.38 26.52
CA LYS A 270 -5.50 0.88 26.36
C LYS A 270 -4.72 1.88 25.53
N VAL A 271 -3.45 2.07 25.84
CA VAL A 271 -2.53 2.93 25.07
C VAL A 271 -1.45 2.05 24.48
N VAL A 272 -1.15 2.24 23.19
CA VAL A 272 -0.16 1.45 22.45
C VAL A 272 0.86 2.35 21.75
N PRO A 273 2.09 1.85 21.49
CA PRO A 273 3.09 2.53 20.69
C PRO A 273 2.60 2.81 19.26
N CYS A 274 3.25 3.77 18.58
CA CYS A 274 2.86 4.24 17.25
C CYS A 274 3.03 3.21 16.11
N ASP A 275 3.72 2.12 16.35
CA ASP A 275 3.92 1.00 15.42
C ASP A 275 2.89 -0.14 15.57
N TYR A 276 1.95 0.01 16.51
CA TYR A 276 0.88 -0.96 16.70
C TYR A 276 -0.31 -0.68 15.76
N PRO A 277 -1.12 -1.72 15.42
CA PRO A 277 -2.36 -1.55 14.67
C PRO A 277 -3.33 -0.58 15.34
N ASP A 278 -4.07 0.18 14.55
CA ASP A 278 -4.99 1.21 15.02
C ASP A 278 -6.13 0.69 15.91
N ASP A 279 -6.48 -0.56 15.77
CA ASP A 279 -7.54 -1.23 16.54
C ASP A 279 -7.06 -1.85 17.86
N SER A 280 -5.77 -1.77 18.13
CA SER A 280 -5.15 -2.40 19.32
C SER A 280 -5.24 -1.53 20.57
N GLY A 281 -5.38 -0.21 20.43
CA GLY A 281 -5.39 0.76 21.50
C GLY A 281 -5.25 2.19 20.99
N LEU A 282 -5.24 3.16 21.89
CA LEU A 282 -4.92 4.54 21.56
C LEU A 282 -3.43 4.64 21.21
N VAL A 283 -3.14 4.97 19.96
CA VAL A 283 -1.76 5.15 19.47
C VAL A 283 -1.20 6.46 20.01
N SER A 284 -0.05 6.39 20.68
CA SER A 284 0.64 7.57 21.19
C SER A 284 2.15 7.49 21.01
N PRO A 285 2.76 8.56 20.48
CA PRO A 285 4.21 8.69 20.47
C PRO A 285 4.79 8.92 21.88
N ASP A 286 4.01 9.52 22.78
CA ASP A 286 4.37 9.74 24.18
C ASP A 286 3.29 9.16 25.10
N SER A 287 3.42 7.88 25.38
CA SER A 287 2.50 7.15 26.25
C SER A 287 2.44 7.70 27.67
N ARG A 288 3.52 8.32 28.18
CA ARG A 288 3.54 8.94 29.53
C ARG A 288 2.65 10.18 29.60
N ARG A 289 2.64 10.99 28.56
CA ARG A 289 1.84 12.22 28.51
C ARG A 289 0.35 11.94 28.43
N LEU A 290 -0.04 10.88 27.72
CA LEU A 290 -1.42 10.41 27.68
C LEU A 290 -1.87 9.81 29.01
N LEU A 291 -1.02 9.04 29.68
CA LEU A 291 -1.30 8.47 30.99
C LEU A 291 -1.60 9.54 32.03
N THR A 292 -0.82 10.63 32.04
CA THR A 292 -1.01 11.77 32.99
C THR A 292 -2.23 12.64 32.62
N CYS A 293 -2.49 12.88 31.34
CA CYS A 293 -3.60 13.77 30.94
C CYS A 293 -4.98 13.14 31.08
N TYR A 294 -5.08 11.80 31.04
CA TYR A 294 -6.37 11.10 30.97
C TYR A 294 -6.63 10.15 32.13
N GLY A 295 -5.80 10.17 33.17
CA GLY A 295 -5.98 9.33 34.36
C GLY A 295 -5.89 7.83 34.07
N LEU A 296 -5.22 7.45 33.00
CA LEU A 296 -5.04 6.03 32.62
C LEU A 296 -3.97 5.41 33.51
N VAL A 297 -4.35 4.47 34.34
CA VAL A 297 -3.41 3.72 35.20
C VAL A 297 -2.91 2.49 34.42
N CYS A 298 -1.71 2.59 33.91
CA CYS A 298 -0.95 1.40 33.46
C CYS A 298 -0.18 0.83 34.65
N SER A 299 -0.47 -0.41 35.02
CA SER A 299 0.13 -1.04 36.18
C SER A 299 1.60 -1.39 36.07
N LYS A 300 2.19 -1.43 34.87
CA LYS A 300 3.64 -1.59 34.63
C LYS A 300 4.08 -1.02 33.29
N VAL A 301 4.98 -0.08 33.31
CA VAL A 301 5.68 0.48 32.15
C VAL A 301 7.15 0.12 32.27
N ALA A 302 7.68 -0.69 31.35
CA ALA A 302 9.11 -0.92 31.23
C ALA A 302 9.68 0.03 30.15
N VAL A 303 10.63 0.87 30.54
CA VAL A 303 11.38 1.75 29.62
C VAL A 303 12.65 1.00 29.26
N ASN A 304 12.91 0.78 27.96
CA ASN A 304 14.20 0.24 27.54
C ASN A 304 15.23 1.35 27.39
N LEU A 305 16.50 0.98 27.27
CA LEU A 305 17.65 1.90 27.19
C LEU A 305 17.62 2.89 26.01
N HIS A 306 16.70 2.71 25.07
CA HIS A 306 16.53 3.57 23.88
C HIS A 306 15.27 4.47 23.97
N GLY A 307 14.65 4.61 25.15
CA GLY A 307 13.53 5.50 25.34
C GLY A 307 12.19 5.00 24.79
N SER A 308 12.12 3.82 24.18
CA SER A 308 10.84 3.22 23.79
C SER A 308 10.18 2.57 24.99
N VAL A 309 8.90 2.85 25.18
CA VAL A 309 8.10 2.30 26.28
C VAL A 309 7.52 0.97 25.83
N ARG A 310 7.95 -0.13 26.45
CA ARG A 310 7.34 -1.45 26.28
C ARG A 310 6.24 -1.67 27.32
N PHE A 311 5.03 -1.84 26.87
CA PHE A 311 3.91 -2.24 27.74
C PHE A 311 3.92 -3.77 27.93
N THR A 312 4.59 -4.25 28.95
CA THR A 312 4.62 -5.69 29.29
C THR A 312 3.22 -6.22 29.66
N TYR A 313 2.31 -5.33 30.09
CA TYR A 313 0.96 -5.69 30.54
C TYR A 313 0.02 -6.07 29.39
N LEU A 314 0.16 -5.49 28.21
CA LEU A 314 -0.64 -5.85 27.03
C LEU A 314 -0.40 -7.33 26.60
N ARG A 315 0.77 -7.87 26.90
CA ARG A 315 1.10 -9.26 26.53
C ARG A 315 0.26 -10.29 27.29
N PHE A 316 -0.04 -10.11 28.58
CA PHE A 316 -0.71 -11.12 29.40
C PHE A 316 -2.24 -11.04 29.38
N LYS A 317 -2.83 -9.84 29.42
CA LYS A 317 -4.30 -9.72 29.38
C LYS A 317 -4.92 -9.85 28.00
N TYR A 318 -4.16 -9.57 26.95
CA TYR A 318 -4.62 -9.79 25.60
C TYR A 318 -4.78 -11.29 25.28
N TRP A 319 -3.96 -12.15 25.87
CA TRP A 319 -4.09 -13.61 25.73
C TRP A 319 -5.37 -14.19 26.37
N GLU A 320 -5.88 -13.58 27.41
CA GLU A 320 -7.07 -14.06 28.09
C GLU A 320 -8.39 -13.58 27.45
N GLN A 321 -8.36 -12.61 26.53
CA GLN A 321 -9.56 -11.95 26.00
C GLN A 321 -9.74 -12.07 24.48
N VAL A 322 -8.83 -12.67 23.73
CA VAL A 322 -8.88 -12.64 22.26
C VAL A 322 -8.98 -14.03 21.69
N GLU A 323 -10.16 -14.39 21.28
CA GLU A 323 -10.45 -15.43 20.27
C GLU A 323 -9.96 -15.04 18.85
N ARG A 324 -9.20 -13.94 18.69
CA ARG A 324 -8.66 -13.49 17.41
C ARG A 324 -7.15 -13.76 17.35
N HIS A 325 -6.80 -14.95 16.87
CA HIS A 325 -5.42 -15.37 16.62
C HIS A 325 -4.68 -14.48 15.61
N ASP A 326 -5.38 -13.81 14.69
CA ASP A 326 -4.80 -13.14 13.53
C ASP A 326 -3.98 -11.88 13.89
N HIS A 327 -4.46 -11.05 14.80
CA HIS A 327 -3.77 -9.80 15.19
C HIS A 327 -2.51 -10.05 16.02
N LEU A 328 -2.53 -11.09 16.84
CA LEU A 328 -1.36 -11.46 17.64
C LEU A 328 -0.26 -12.04 16.76
N HIS A 329 -0.61 -12.89 15.79
CA HIS A 329 0.33 -13.41 14.80
C HIS A 329 0.96 -12.31 13.97
N TYR A 330 0.20 -11.29 13.56
CA TYR A 330 0.72 -10.14 12.83
C TYR A 330 1.67 -9.28 13.68
N ALA A 331 1.33 -8.99 14.93
CA ALA A 331 2.17 -8.23 15.84
C ALA A 331 3.45 -8.99 16.21
N LEU A 332 3.37 -10.30 16.45
CA LEU A 332 4.52 -11.16 16.69
C LEU A 332 5.39 -11.33 15.45
N TRP A 333 4.80 -11.42 14.27
CA TRP A 333 5.51 -11.48 12.99
C TRP A 333 6.26 -10.18 12.72
N LYS A 334 5.62 -9.03 12.90
CA LYS A 334 6.23 -7.71 12.76
C LYS A 334 7.38 -7.49 13.75
N HIS A 335 7.21 -7.95 15.00
CA HIS A 335 8.24 -7.89 16.03
C HIS A 335 9.43 -8.82 15.74
N LYS A 336 9.18 -10.02 15.19
CA LYS A 336 10.24 -10.94 14.77
C LYS A 336 11.01 -10.42 13.56
N LEU A 337 10.35 -9.76 12.62
CA LEU A 337 11.01 -9.12 11.48
C LEU A 337 11.85 -7.91 11.89
N ALA A 338 11.38 -7.09 12.82
CA ALA A 338 12.13 -5.92 13.30
C ALA A 338 13.41 -6.31 14.10
N ASN A 339 13.45 -7.52 14.65
CA ASN A 339 14.62 -8.04 15.41
C ASN A 339 15.51 -9.00 14.59
N ALA A 340 15.19 -9.23 13.32
CA ALA A 340 15.93 -10.14 12.42
C ALA A 340 16.79 -9.40 11.37
N PHE A 341 16.85 -8.05 11.45
CA PHE A 341 17.69 -7.20 10.59
C PHE A 341 18.50 -6.21 11.41
#